data_6ddc9afada309e83d7e39927692ff403
#
_entry.id   6ddc9afada309e83d7e39927692ff403
#
_cell.length_a   1.000
_cell.length_b   1.000
_cell.length_c   1.000
_cell.angle_alpha   90.00
_cell.angle_beta   90.00
_cell.angle_gamma   90.00
#
_symmetry.space_group_name_H-M   'P 1'
#
loop_
_entity.id
_entity.type
_entity.pdbx_description
1 polymer ?
#
loop_
_entity_poly.entity_id
_entity_poly.type
_entity_poly.pdbx_seq_one_letter_code
_entity_poly.pdbx_strand_id
1 'polypeptide(L)'
;MVSKIDNALSLQQQALGLRAFRQQILAGNIANSDTPNYKAQDFDFSTVFKATLAGLGGGNLPLAKTAARHLPGSADSSAVRLMYRAPVQASADGNTVDMNVERAQFSENAVQYEAGLAFITSQIKTLMAAVQGQ
;
A
#
# COMPACT_ATOMS: atom_id res chain seq x y z
N MET A 1 18.20 22.87 -4.54
CA MET A 1 18.08 21.85 -5.64
C MET A 1 17.72 20.47 -5.10
N VAL A 2 18.31 20.01 -4.02
CA VAL A 2 18.04 18.69 -3.39
C VAL A 2 16.54 18.50 -3.12
N SER A 3 15.82 19.48 -2.57
CA SER A 3 14.39 19.36 -2.25
C SER A 3 13.47 19.12 -3.45
N LYS A 4 13.82 19.56 -4.66
CA LYS A 4 13.02 19.31 -5.87
C LYS A 4 13.18 17.88 -6.37
N ILE A 5 14.37 17.33 -6.24
CA ILE A 5 14.68 15.94 -6.59
C ILE A 5 13.98 15.02 -5.59
N ASP A 6 14.10 15.32 -4.29
CA ASP A 6 13.44 14.56 -3.24
C ASP A 6 11.92 14.55 -3.42
N ASN A 7 11.31 15.69 -3.77
CA ASN A 7 9.88 15.76 -4.04
C ASN A 7 9.46 14.99 -5.29
N ALA A 8 10.28 14.96 -6.34
CA ALA A 8 10.01 14.19 -7.54
C ALA A 8 10.10 12.67 -7.30
N LEU A 9 11.05 12.26 -6.47
CA LEU A 9 11.24 10.84 -6.12
C LEU A 9 10.26 10.37 -5.01
N SER A 10 9.84 11.25 -4.12
CA SER A 10 8.96 10.92 -3.00
C SER A 10 7.62 10.34 -3.45
N LEU A 11 7.06 10.88 -4.53
CA LEU A 11 5.83 10.40 -5.14
C LEU A 11 5.95 8.92 -5.55
N GLN A 12 7.04 8.57 -6.23
CA GLN A 12 7.29 7.21 -6.69
C GLN A 12 7.59 6.27 -5.52
N GLN A 13 8.35 6.76 -4.54
CA GLN A 13 8.65 5.99 -3.34
C GLN A 13 7.38 5.66 -2.54
N GLN A 14 6.47 6.61 -2.39
CA GLN A 14 5.20 6.40 -1.72
C GLN A 14 4.32 5.40 -2.49
N ALA A 15 4.25 5.53 -3.83
CA ALA A 15 3.52 4.59 -4.66
C ALA A 15 4.07 3.16 -4.54
N LEU A 16 5.39 2.99 -4.59
CA LEU A 16 6.05 1.70 -4.41
C LEU A 16 5.80 1.12 -3.01
N GLY A 17 5.87 1.94 -1.97
CA GLY A 17 5.57 1.52 -0.60
C GLY A 17 4.15 0.98 -0.46
N LEU A 18 3.16 1.69 -1.03
CA LEU A 18 1.76 1.24 -1.03
C LEU A 18 1.55 -0.04 -1.84
N ARG A 19 2.24 -0.20 -2.98
CA ARG A 19 2.18 -1.44 -3.76
C ARG A 19 2.80 -2.61 -3.04
N ALA A 20 3.94 -2.41 -2.36
CA ALA A 20 4.56 -3.43 -1.54
C ALA A 20 3.64 -3.87 -0.40
N PHE A 21 2.98 -2.91 0.26
CA PHE A 21 2.01 -3.21 1.30
C PHE A 21 0.80 -3.97 0.76
N ARG A 22 0.26 -3.58 -0.42
CA ARG A 22 -0.82 -4.32 -1.06
C ARG A 22 -0.42 -5.75 -1.40
N GLN A 23 0.82 -5.95 -1.84
CA GLN A 23 1.35 -7.28 -2.13
C GLN A 23 1.32 -8.20 -0.90
N GLN A 24 1.66 -7.67 0.28
CA GLN A 24 1.59 -8.42 1.53
C GLN A 24 0.15 -8.81 1.90
N ILE A 25 -0.82 -7.91 1.70
CA ILE A 25 -2.23 -8.19 1.98
C ILE A 25 -2.74 -9.29 1.04
N LEU A 26 -2.48 -9.16 -0.27
CA LEU A 26 -2.90 -10.16 -1.26
C LEU A 26 -2.23 -11.53 -1.02
N ALA A 27 -0.96 -11.54 -0.63
CA ALA A 27 -0.27 -12.76 -0.21
C ALA A 27 -0.91 -13.38 1.03
N GLY A 28 -1.30 -12.56 2.01
CA GLY A 28 -2.03 -12.99 3.19
C GLY A 28 -3.40 -13.61 2.85
N ASN A 29 -4.15 -13.01 1.93
CA ASN A 29 -5.42 -13.57 1.45
C ASN A 29 -5.19 -14.94 0.77
N ILE A 30 -4.19 -15.04 -0.11
CA ILE A 30 -3.85 -16.30 -0.80
C ILE A 30 -3.47 -17.39 0.20
N ALA A 31 -2.64 -17.06 1.20
CA ALA A 31 -2.22 -17.99 2.23
C ALA A 31 -3.38 -18.52 3.11
N ASN A 32 -4.45 -17.74 3.22
CA ASN A 32 -5.63 -18.07 4.01
C ASN A 32 -6.83 -18.52 3.16
N SER A 33 -6.62 -18.91 1.91
CA SER A 33 -7.69 -19.37 1.02
C SER A 33 -8.47 -20.56 1.55
N ASP A 34 -7.81 -21.42 2.32
CA ASP A 34 -8.40 -22.64 2.90
C ASP A 34 -8.71 -22.47 4.40
N THR A 35 -8.59 -21.25 4.95
CA THR A 35 -8.87 -20.98 6.36
C THR A 35 -10.35 -20.70 6.55
N PRO A 36 -11.12 -21.51 7.32
CA PRO A 36 -12.54 -21.27 7.55
C PRO A 36 -12.80 -19.91 8.17
N ASN A 37 -13.89 -19.26 7.75
CA ASN A 37 -14.33 -17.93 8.21
C ASN A 37 -13.35 -16.77 7.94
N TYR A 38 -12.26 -16.97 7.18
CA TYR A 38 -11.35 -15.90 6.84
C TYR A 38 -12.04 -14.87 5.94
N LYS A 39 -11.77 -13.59 6.18
CA LYS A 39 -12.32 -12.49 5.40
C LYS A 39 -11.21 -11.81 4.63
N ALA A 40 -11.26 -11.90 3.29
CA ALA A 40 -10.30 -11.25 2.40
C ALA A 40 -10.28 -9.74 2.66
N GLN A 41 -9.08 -9.19 2.75
CA GLN A 41 -8.85 -7.76 2.97
C GLN A 41 -8.19 -7.15 1.74
N ASP A 42 -8.51 -5.91 1.46
CA ASP A 42 -7.84 -5.08 0.46
C ASP A 42 -8.06 -3.61 0.82
N PHE A 43 -7.46 -2.70 0.06
CA PHE A 43 -7.73 -1.28 0.14
C PHE A 43 -7.80 -0.64 -1.24
N ASP A 44 -8.54 0.46 -1.36
CA ASP A 44 -8.55 1.25 -2.59
C ASP A 44 -7.25 2.03 -2.73
N PHE A 45 -6.37 1.52 -3.61
CA PHE A 45 -5.07 2.11 -3.89
C PHE A 45 -5.20 3.59 -4.31
N SER A 46 -6.18 3.92 -5.16
CA SER A 46 -6.30 5.28 -5.69
C SER A 46 -6.67 6.29 -4.61
N THR A 47 -7.58 5.93 -3.74
CA THR A 47 -8.02 6.77 -2.61
C THR A 47 -6.90 6.96 -1.60
N VAL A 48 -6.20 5.88 -1.22
CA VAL A 48 -5.09 5.93 -0.26
C VAL A 48 -3.93 6.74 -0.83
N PHE A 49 -3.57 6.51 -2.09
CA PHE A 49 -2.48 7.23 -2.74
C PHE A 49 -2.76 8.74 -2.82
N LYS A 50 -3.98 9.14 -3.20
CA LYS A 50 -4.39 10.56 -3.20
C LYS A 50 -4.33 11.17 -1.80
N ALA A 51 -4.79 10.45 -0.79
CA ALA A 51 -4.73 10.90 0.60
C ALA A 51 -3.28 11.09 1.08
N THR A 52 -2.39 10.17 0.72
CA THR A 52 -0.96 10.25 1.03
C THR A 52 -0.31 11.47 0.37
N LEU A 53 -0.63 11.73 -0.90
CA LEU A 53 -0.15 12.92 -1.64
C LEU A 53 -0.65 14.23 -1.05
N ALA A 54 -1.88 14.25 -0.58
CA ALA A 54 -2.46 15.42 0.08
C ALA A 54 -1.91 15.67 1.49
N GLY A 55 -0.98 14.83 1.96
CA GLY A 55 -0.47 14.90 3.33
C GLY A 55 -1.50 14.43 4.39
N LEU A 56 -2.63 13.91 3.94
CA LEU A 56 -3.71 13.41 4.81
C LEU A 56 -3.48 11.94 5.21
N GLY A 57 -2.57 11.25 4.51
CA GLY A 57 -2.27 9.83 4.73
C GLY A 57 -1.48 9.52 5.99
N GLY A 58 -0.99 10.53 6.68
CA GLY A 58 -0.28 10.42 7.97
C GLY A 58 -1.01 11.12 9.11
N GLY A 59 -2.28 11.41 8.93
CA GLY A 59 -3.11 12.08 9.93
C GLY A 59 -3.32 11.23 11.17
N ASN A 60 -2.28 11.12 11.95
CA ASN A 60 -2.34 10.71 13.33
C ASN A 60 -3.20 11.78 14.05
N LEU A 61 -4.49 11.53 14.16
CA LEU A 61 -5.30 12.29 15.12
C LEU A 61 -4.72 11.94 16.49
N PRO A 62 -4.04 12.88 17.18
CA PRO A 62 -3.50 12.58 18.48
C PRO A 62 -4.68 12.23 19.38
N LEU A 63 -4.70 10.97 19.84
CA LEU A 63 -5.65 10.55 20.86
C LEU A 63 -5.47 11.46 22.07
N ALA A 64 -6.48 12.26 22.38
CA ALA A 64 -6.47 13.10 23.56
C ALA A 64 -6.36 12.20 24.79
N LYS A 65 -5.20 12.26 25.46
CA LYS A 65 -5.00 11.54 26.73
C LYS A 65 -5.83 12.23 27.80
N THR A 66 -6.87 11.57 28.25
CA THR A 66 -7.71 12.06 29.36
C THR A 66 -7.10 11.78 30.74
N ALA A 67 -6.06 10.92 30.81
CA ALA A 67 -5.31 10.64 32.03
C ALA A 67 -3.83 10.39 31.70
N ALA A 68 -2.93 10.81 32.60
CA ALA A 68 -1.47 10.71 32.41
C ALA A 68 -0.96 9.24 32.31
N ARG A 69 -1.74 8.26 32.80
CA ARG A 69 -1.43 6.84 32.75
C ARG A 69 -1.93 6.14 31.48
N HIS A 70 -2.67 6.81 30.62
CA HIS A 70 -3.08 6.21 29.36
C HIS A 70 -1.87 6.07 28.45
N LEU A 71 -1.66 4.86 27.95
CA LEU A 71 -0.64 4.61 26.93
C LEU A 71 -0.96 5.50 25.71
N PRO A 72 0.04 6.14 25.11
CA PRO A 72 -0.15 6.71 23.79
C PRO A 72 -0.56 5.54 22.90
N GLY A 73 -1.69 5.68 22.17
CA GLY A 73 -2.01 4.73 21.12
C GLY A 73 -0.77 4.60 20.26
N SER A 74 -0.34 3.37 19.96
CA SER A 74 0.72 3.17 18.99
C SER A 74 0.26 3.87 17.71
N ALA A 75 0.98 4.90 17.33
CA ALA A 75 0.87 5.51 16.04
C ALA A 75 1.43 4.51 15.02
N ASP A 76 0.71 3.40 14.82
CA ASP A 76 0.93 2.61 13.63
C ASP A 76 0.61 3.51 12.46
N SER A 77 1.67 3.98 11.84
CA SER A 77 1.68 4.92 10.72
C SER A 77 1.10 4.34 9.43
N SER A 78 0.49 3.18 9.48
CA SER A 78 -0.28 2.63 8.37
C SER A 78 -1.67 3.25 8.38
N ALA A 79 -1.75 4.51 7.95
CA ALA A 79 -3.01 5.21 7.72
C ALA A 79 -3.85 4.58 6.58
N VAL A 80 -3.50 3.39 6.15
CA VAL A 80 -4.23 2.62 5.15
C VAL A 80 -5.35 1.88 5.83
N ARG A 81 -6.57 2.35 5.63
CA ARG A 81 -7.77 1.67 6.10
C ARG A 81 -8.01 0.42 5.24
N LEU A 82 -7.81 -0.75 5.84
CA LEU A 82 -8.18 -2.01 5.23
C LEU A 82 -9.70 -2.17 5.24
N MET A 83 -10.24 -2.68 4.15
CA MET A 83 -11.65 -2.98 3.96
C MET A 83 -11.80 -4.47 3.68
N TYR A 84 -12.88 -5.06 4.18
CA TYR A 84 -13.23 -6.43 3.83
C TYR A 84 -13.86 -6.46 2.45
N ARG A 85 -13.42 -7.42 1.63
CA ARG A 85 -13.98 -7.61 0.30
C ARG A 85 -15.27 -8.40 0.38
N ALA A 86 -16.29 -7.94 -0.35
CA ALA A 86 -17.51 -8.71 -0.52
C ALA A 86 -17.21 -9.97 -1.35
N PRO A 87 -17.68 -11.16 -0.93
CA PRO A 87 -17.47 -12.39 -1.71
C PRO A 87 -18.20 -12.31 -3.03
N VAL A 88 -17.58 -12.79 -4.11
CA VAL A 88 -18.21 -12.94 -5.42
C VAL A 88 -19.24 -14.07 -5.37
N GLN A 89 -18.94 -15.12 -4.61
CA GLN A 89 -19.80 -16.25 -4.38
C GLN A 89 -19.76 -16.64 -2.88
N ALA A 90 -20.90 -16.96 -2.31
CA ALA A 90 -20.95 -17.39 -0.93
C ALA A 90 -20.27 -18.77 -0.77
N SER A 91 -19.29 -18.86 0.12
CA SER A 91 -18.65 -20.11 0.48
C SER A 91 -19.34 -20.77 1.70
N ALA A 92 -19.41 -22.09 1.70
CA ALA A 92 -20.06 -22.85 2.78
C ALA A 92 -19.30 -22.73 4.13
N ASP A 93 -17.99 -22.49 4.07
CA ASP A 93 -17.11 -22.29 5.24
C ASP A 93 -17.00 -20.82 5.69
N GLY A 94 -17.71 -19.92 5.03
CA GLY A 94 -17.69 -18.50 5.35
C GLY A 94 -16.42 -17.75 4.92
N ASN A 95 -15.50 -18.40 4.21
CA ASN A 95 -14.33 -17.77 3.63
C ASN A 95 -14.74 -16.88 2.44
N THR A 96 -14.17 -15.67 2.32
CA THR A 96 -14.48 -14.72 1.23
C THR A 96 -13.35 -14.59 0.21
N VAL A 97 -12.30 -15.41 0.31
CA VAL A 97 -11.17 -15.42 -0.63
C VAL A 97 -11.57 -16.15 -1.91
N ASP A 98 -11.44 -15.48 -3.04
CA ASP A 98 -11.47 -16.10 -4.37
C ASP A 98 -10.03 -16.18 -4.89
N MET A 99 -9.48 -17.41 -4.93
CA MET A 99 -8.10 -17.66 -5.31
C MET A 99 -7.76 -17.12 -6.71
N ASN A 100 -8.70 -17.18 -7.65
CA ASN A 100 -8.46 -16.70 -9.02
C ASN A 100 -8.36 -15.18 -9.05
N VAL A 101 -9.24 -14.51 -8.32
CA VAL A 101 -9.24 -13.05 -8.18
C VAL A 101 -7.97 -12.59 -7.45
N GLU A 102 -7.60 -13.24 -6.34
CA GLU A 102 -6.40 -12.88 -5.58
C GLU A 102 -5.12 -13.03 -6.41
N ARG A 103 -4.98 -14.14 -7.14
CA ARG A 103 -3.82 -14.37 -8.01
C ARG A 103 -3.74 -13.37 -9.15
N ALA A 104 -4.88 -13.02 -9.75
CA ALA A 104 -4.92 -12.01 -10.81
C ALA A 104 -4.46 -10.65 -10.27
N GLN A 105 -5.00 -10.23 -9.12
CA GLN A 105 -4.63 -8.95 -8.50
C GLN A 105 -3.19 -8.94 -7.98
N PHE A 106 -2.71 -10.07 -7.45
CA PHE A 106 -1.33 -10.23 -7.03
C PHE A 106 -0.37 -10.03 -8.21
N SER A 107 -0.66 -10.69 -9.35
CA SER A 107 0.15 -10.58 -10.56
C SER A 107 0.08 -9.17 -11.15
N GLU A 108 -1.10 -8.56 -11.22
CA GLU A 108 -1.26 -7.19 -11.67
C GLU A 108 -0.46 -6.21 -10.80
N ASN A 109 -0.58 -6.33 -9.47
CA ASN A 109 0.15 -5.47 -8.55
C ASN A 109 1.68 -5.67 -8.67
N ALA A 110 2.15 -6.90 -8.88
CA ALA A 110 3.57 -7.20 -9.10
C ALA A 110 4.11 -6.52 -10.37
N VAL A 111 3.40 -6.62 -11.49
CA VAL A 111 3.78 -5.94 -12.75
C VAL A 111 3.84 -4.43 -12.57
N GLN A 112 2.86 -3.86 -11.88
CA GLN A 112 2.82 -2.43 -11.61
C GLN A 112 3.93 -1.99 -10.64
N TYR A 113 4.33 -2.83 -9.70
CA TYR A 113 5.47 -2.58 -8.81
C TYR A 113 6.79 -2.59 -9.60
N GLU A 114 7.00 -3.59 -10.46
CA GLU A 114 8.20 -3.66 -11.33
C GLU A 114 8.28 -2.48 -12.30
N ALA A 115 7.16 -2.09 -12.90
CA ALA A 115 7.10 -0.90 -13.75
C ALA A 115 7.49 0.37 -12.97
N GLY A 116 7.04 0.50 -11.73
CA GLY A 116 7.43 1.60 -10.84
C GLY A 116 8.93 1.62 -10.55
N LEU A 117 9.54 0.45 -10.29
CA LEU A 117 10.98 0.32 -10.09
C LEU A 117 11.77 0.68 -11.35
N ALA A 118 11.33 0.23 -12.53
CA ALA A 118 11.96 0.58 -13.80
C ALA A 118 11.91 2.09 -14.05
N PHE A 119 10.76 2.71 -13.75
CA PHE A 119 10.57 4.14 -13.91
C PHE A 119 11.49 4.96 -12.99
N ILE A 120 11.55 4.63 -11.68
CA ILE A 120 12.44 5.35 -10.74
C ILE A 120 13.91 5.17 -11.12
N THR A 121 14.29 3.98 -11.56
CA THR A 121 15.67 3.70 -12.02
C THR A 121 16.03 4.53 -13.25
N SER A 122 15.12 4.64 -14.22
CA SER A 122 15.29 5.47 -15.40
C SER A 122 15.43 6.96 -15.03
N GLN A 123 14.59 7.44 -14.12
CA GLN A 123 14.63 8.82 -13.65
C GLN A 123 15.96 9.15 -12.95
N ILE A 124 16.45 8.24 -12.11
CA ILE A 124 17.74 8.39 -11.43
C ILE A 124 18.88 8.43 -12.48
N LYS A 125 18.88 7.53 -13.47
CA LYS A 125 19.87 7.54 -14.56
C LYS A 125 19.87 8.85 -15.32
N THR A 126 18.71 9.39 -15.65
CA THR A 126 18.57 10.69 -16.32
C THR A 126 19.15 11.83 -15.48
N LEU A 127 18.85 11.82 -14.17
CA LEU A 127 19.42 12.82 -13.26
C LEU A 127 20.95 12.70 -13.14
N MET A 128 21.47 11.48 -13.08
CA MET A 128 22.91 11.23 -13.05
C MET A 128 23.59 11.73 -14.34
N ALA A 129 23.01 11.44 -15.51
CA ALA A 129 23.53 11.92 -16.80
C ALA A 129 23.55 13.46 -16.85
N ALA A 130 22.50 14.12 -16.35
CA ALA A 130 22.45 15.59 -16.28
C ALA A 130 23.50 16.19 -15.35
N VAL A 131 23.86 15.51 -14.26
CA VAL A 131 24.91 15.95 -13.32
C VAL A 131 26.29 15.71 -13.89
N GLN A 132 26.49 14.62 -14.65
CA GLN A 132 27.77 14.27 -15.25
C GLN A 132 28.07 15.07 -16.54
N GLY A 133 27.10 15.80 -17.06
CA GLY A 133 27.32 16.70 -18.22
C GLY A 133 27.44 15.96 -19.55
N GLN A 134 26.94 14.74 -19.66
CA GLN A 134 26.86 13.95 -20.89
C GLN A 134 25.42 13.84 -21.37
#